data_4b20e9fdb0a3794fac8085766687bee4
#
_entry.id   4b20e9fdb0a3794fac8085766687bee4
#
_cell.length_a   1.000
_cell.length_b   1.000
_cell.length_c   1.000
_cell.angle_alpha   90.00
_cell.angle_beta   90.00
_cell.angle_gamma   90.00
#
_symmetry.space_group_name_H-M   'P 1'
#
loop_
_entity.id
_entity.type
_entity.pdbx_description
1 polymer ?
#
loop_
_entity_poly.entity_id
_entity_poly.type
_entity_poly.pdbx_seq_one_letter_code
_entity_poly.pdbx_strand_id
1 'polypeptide(L)'
;MAFDIDMIKKVYVQMAERVDKAREITGKPLTLSEKILYSHLWDGNPDKAFQRGKDYVDFAPDRIACQDATAQMALLQFMQAGKKTVAVPTTVHCDHLIQAKQGAAPDLKRANETSNEVFDFLESVSNKYGIGFWRPGAGIIHQVVLENYAFPGGMMIGTDSHTVNAGGLGMVAIGVGGADAVDVMAGMPWELKFPKLIGVKLTGELNGWTASKDVILKVAGILTVKGGTGAIVEYFGPGAKNLSCTGKGTICNMGAEIGATTSTFGYDDAMERFLRATDRAEIADEANKIREYLTGDDEVYANPEKYFDQVIEIDLTALRPHLNGPFTPDLATPVGQLGEKARKNEWPLKVDWGLIGSCTNSSYEDLTRAASIAQQAIDKKLKPKSDFGINPGSEQIRYTAERDGLLDVFENLGATIFTNACGPCIGQWDRSDRKGDEKNTIVHSFNRNFSKRADGNPNTHAFVGSPEMVAAIAISGRLDFDPMNDTLLNEDGQEVKLDEPRGLELPPKGFEVEDNGYLAPKEDGSSVEVKVAKDSERLQ
;
A
#
# COMPACT_ATOMS: atom_id res chain seq x y z
N MET A 1 4.11 22.88 3.01
CA MET A 1 4.06 21.50 3.52
C MET A 1 2.76 20.86 3.10
N ALA A 2 2.78 19.59 2.73
CA ALA A 2 1.58 18.89 2.26
C ALA A 2 0.66 18.39 3.39
N PHE A 3 1.10 18.36 4.65
CA PHE A 3 0.33 17.87 5.80
C PHE A 3 -0.14 19.01 6.72
N ASP A 4 -1.26 18.78 7.40
CA ASP A 4 -1.87 19.74 8.34
C ASP A 4 -1.53 19.37 9.79
N ILE A 5 -0.49 20.00 10.36
CA ILE A 5 -0.04 19.74 11.73
C ILE A 5 -1.04 20.22 12.79
N ASP A 6 -1.76 21.30 12.53
CA ASP A 6 -2.73 21.83 13.50
C ASP A 6 -3.95 20.89 13.62
N MET A 7 -4.35 20.26 12.52
CA MET A 7 -5.38 19.22 12.54
C MET A 7 -4.92 18.02 13.37
N ILE A 8 -3.68 17.55 13.16
CA ILE A 8 -3.12 16.40 13.89
C ILE A 8 -3.02 16.69 15.40
N LYS A 9 -2.57 17.89 15.80
CA LYS A 9 -2.55 18.31 17.21
C LYS A 9 -3.94 18.27 17.85
N LYS A 10 -4.98 18.71 17.12
CA LYS A 10 -6.36 18.62 17.61
C LYS A 10 -6.81 17.18 17.80
N VAL A 11 -6.50 16.30 16.84
CA VAL A 11 -6.80 14.87 16.96
C VAL A 11 -6.16 14.28 18.21
N TYR A 12 -4.88 14.58 18.47
CA TYR A 12 -4.17 14.03 19.63
C TYR A 12 -4.70 14.52 20.97
N VAL A 13 -5.08 15.81 21.07
CA VAL A 13 -5.73 16.34 22.28
C VAL A 13 -7.06 15.63 22.56
N GLN A 14 -7.89 15.46 21.52
CA GLN A 14 -9.18 14.79 21.66
C GLN A 14 -9.04 13.29 21.92
N MET A 15 -8.01 12.65 21.35
CA MET A 15 -7.80 11.21 21.49
C MET A 15 -7.62 10.80 22.94
N ALA A 16 -6.77 11.48 23.70
CA ALA A 16 -6.53 11.14 25.10
C ALA A 16 -7.84 11.19 25.92
N GLU A 17 -8.59 12.30 25.84
CA GLU A 17 -9.86 12.48 26.54
C GLU A 17 -10.89 11.40 26.18
N ARG A 18 -11.09 11.17 24.86
CA ARG A 18 -12.11 10.24 24.36
C ARG A 18 -11.78 8.78 24.65
N VAL A 19 -10.49 8.41 24.59
CA VAL A 19 -10.04 7.05 24.94
C VAL A 19 -10.24 6.77 26.44
N ASP A 20 -9.91 7.73 27.31
CA ASP A 20 -10.13 7.55 28.75
C ASP A 20 -11.62 7.41 29.05
N LYS A 21 -12.46 8.21 28.39
CA LYS A 21 -13.91 8.09 28.50
C LYS A 21 -14.43 6.75 27.98
N ALA A 22 -13.89 6.25 26.89
CA ALA A 22 -14.24 4.94 26.33
C ALA A 22 -13.87 3.80 27.29
N ARG A 23 -12.70 3.87 27.97
CA ARG A 23 -12.31 2.91 29.03
C ARG A 23 -13.33 2.90 30.17
N GLU A 24 -13.78 4.08 30.65
CA GLU A 24 -14.79 4.18 31.70
C GLU A 24 -16.11 3.50 31.27
N ILE A 25 -16.61 3.81 30.07
CA ILE A 25 -17.90 3.34 29.57
C ILE A 25 -17.87 1.84 29.27
N THR A 26 -16.78 1.36 28.66
CA THR A 26 -16.64 -0.06 28.31
C THR A 26 -16.26 -0.94 29.51
N GLY A 27 -15.68 -0.32 30.56
CA GLY A 27 -15.20 -1.01 31.76
C GLY A 27 -14.06 -2.00 31.49
N LYS A 28 -13.29 -1.80 30.42
CA LYS A 28 -12.22 -2.72 30.01
C LYS A 28 -11.04 -1.99 29.35
N PRO A 29 -9.87 -2.63 29.31
CA PRO A 29 -8.76 -2.19 28.44
C PRO A 29 -9.18 -2.21 26.96
N LEU A 30 -8.58 -1.34 26.17
CA LEU A 30 -8.91 -1.15 24.75
C LEU A 30 -7.78 -1.59 23.82
N THR A 31 -8.14 -2.21 22.69
CA THR A 31 -7.25 -2.39 21.56
C THR A 31 -6.92 -1.04 20.93
N LEU A 32 -5.86 -0.96 20.12
CA LEU A 32 -5.56 0.25 19.33
C LEU A 32 -6.74 0.62 18.41
N SER A 33 -7.31 -0.37 17.74
CA SER A 33 -8.45 -0.16 16.84
C SER A 33 -9.63 0.47 17.57
N GLU A 34 -9.96 0.00 18.77
CA GLU A 34 -11.02 0.58 19.59
C GLU A 34 -10.67 2.02 20.02
N LYS A 35 -9.43 2.29 20.40
CA LYS A 35 -8.99 3.65 20.77
C LYS A 35 -9.21 4.63 19.61
N ILE A 36 -8.81 4.25 18.39
CA ILE A 36 -8.99 5.10 17.22
C ILE A 36 -10.48 5.27 16.89
N LEU A 37 -11.27 4.19 16.89
CA LEU A 37 -12.70 4.26 16.60
C LEU A 37 -13.44 5.16 17.61
N TYR A 38 -13.23 4.96 18.91
CA TYR A 38 -13.90 5.79 19.92
C TYR A 38 -13.43 7.25 19.92
N SER A 39 -12.20 7.53 19.48
CA SER A 39 -11.71 8.91 19.38
C SER A 39 -12.25 9.68 18.18
N HIS A 40 -12.80 8.98 17.18
CA HIS A 40 -13.32 9.57 15.94
C HIS A 40 -14.84 9.49 15.80
N LEU A 41 -15.57 9.37 16.91
CA LEU A 41 -17.04 9.44 16.87
C LEU A 41 -17.50 10.82 16.40
N TRP A 42 -18.49 10.84 15.50
CA TRP A 42 -19.07 12.08 14.96
C TRP A 42 -19.65 12.98 16.05
N ASP A 43 -20.40 12.38 16.98
CA ASP A 43 -21.07 13.11 18.07
C ASP A 43 -20.11 13.55 19.20
N GLY A 44 -18.82 13.26 19.07
CA GLY A 44 -17.79 13.67 20.03
C GLY A 44 -17.47 12.59 21.07
N ASN A 45 -17.66 12.88 22.36
CA ASN A 45 -17.28 11.96 23.42
C ASN A 45 -18.17 10.69 23.45
N PRO A 46 -17.58 9.50 23.69
CA PRO A 46 -18.36 8.27 23.78
C PRO A 46 -19.39 8.34 24.92
N ASP A 47 -20.60 7.91 24.64
CA ASP A 47 -21.72 7.84 25.59
C ASP A 47 -22.17 6.40 25.90
N LYS A 48 -21.80 5.44 25.07
CA LYS A 48 -22.12 4.03 25.21
C LYS A 48 -21.03 3.12 24.65
N ALA A 49 -21.03 1.86 25.08
CA ALA A 49 -20.23 0.80 24.48
C ALA A 49 -20.94 0.24 23.23
N PHE A 50 -20.21 0.16 22.09
CA PHE A 50 -20.74 -0.40 20.87
C PHE A 50 -20.48 -1.90 20.75
N GLN A 51 -21.45 -2.64 20.17
CA GLN A 51 -21.34 -4.07 19.93
C GLN A 51 -20.74 -4.36 18.55
N ARG A 52 -19.57 -5.02 18.56
CA ARG A 52 -18.86 -5.42 17.34
C ARG A 52 -19.73 -6.30 16.43
N GLY A 53 -19.75 -5.98 15.14
CA GLY A 53 -20.51 -6.68 14.12
C GLY A 53 -22.03 -6.48 14.19
N LYS A 54 -22.52 -5.54 15.01
CA LYS A 54 -23.96 -5.25 15.17
C LYS A 54 -24.30 -3.78 15.02
N ASP A 55 -23.70 -2.90 15.82
CA ASP A 55 -24.07 -1.51 15.87
C ASP A 55 -23.52 -0.76 14.65
N TYR A 56 -24.31 0.16 14.11
CA TYR A 56 -23.88 1.13 13.13
C TYR A 56 -23.51 2.41 13.86
N VAL A 57 -22.38 3.02 13.47
CA VAL A 57 -21.77 4.14 14.17
C VAL A 57 -21.30 5.17 13.17
N ASP A 58 -21.60 6.42 13.45
CA ASP A 58 -21.17 7.57 12.67
C ASP A 58 -19.79 8.05 13.13
N PHE A 59 -18.87 8.17 12.17
CA PHE A 59 -17.50 8.60 12.39
C PHE A 59 -17.18 9.91 11.67
N ALA A 60 -16.16 10.60 12.16
CA ALA A 60 -15.57 11.81 11.59
C ALA A 60 -14.13 11.52 11.10
N PRO A 61 -13.92 11.05 9.86
CA PRO A 61 -12.57 10.88 9.33
C PRO A 61 -11.80 12.20 9.26
N ASP A 62 -10.49 12.16 9.52
CA ASP A 62 -9.60 13.32 9.49
C ASP A 62 -9.24 13.74 8.07
N ARG A 63 -9.22 12.80 7.12
CA ARG A 63 -8.76 13.01 5.75
C ARG A 63 -9.46 12.13 4.74
N ILE A 64 -9.41 12.60 3.48
CA ILE A 64 -9.85 11.84 2.31
C ILE A 64 -8.74 11.82 1.27
N ALA A 65 -8.52 10.66 0.63
CA ALA A 65 -7.67 10.53 -0.55
C ALA A 65 -8.45 9.88 -1.70
N CYS A 66 -8.42 10.50 -2.88
CA CYS A 66 -9.13 10.02 -4.06
C CYS A 66 -8.13 9.71 -5.19
N GLN A 67 -8.30 8.57 -5.86
CA GLN A 67 -7.56 8.27 -7.09
C GLN A 67 -8.32 8.78 -8.32
N ASP A 68 -7.63 9.04 -9.41
CA ASP A 68 -8.14 9.77 -10.59
C ASP A 68 -9.32 9.10 -11.30
N ALA A 69 -9.40 7.77 -11.33
CA ALA A 69 -10.50 7.10 -12.02
C ALA A 69 -11.84 7.27 -11.31
N THR A 70 -11.86 7.23 -9.96
CA THR A 70 -13.08 7.40 -9.16
C THR A 70 -13.36 8.85 -8.78
N ALA A 71 -12.33 9.69 -8.69
CA ALA A 71 -12.47 11.10 -8.35
C ALA A 71 -13.33 11.89 -9.36
N GLN A 72 -13.34 11.48 -10.63
CA GLN A 72 -14.15 12.13 -11.66
C GLN A 72 -15.63 12.24 -11.24
N MET A 73 -16.24 11.10 -10.91
CA MET A 73 -17.64 11.06 -10.49
C MET A 73 -17.85 11.64 -9.09
N ALA A 74 -16.93 11.39 -8.16
CA ALA A 74 -17.03 11.94 -6.81
C ALA A 74 -17.00 13.47 -6.81
N LEU A 75 -16.11 14.09 -7.57
CA LEU A 75 -16.03 15.54 -7.63
C LEU A 75 -17.20 16.17 -8.41
N LEU A 76 -17.72 15.52 -9.45
CA LEU A 76 -18.96 15.97 -10.11
C LEU A 76 -20.14 15.98 -9.12
N GLN A 77 -20.28 14.94 -8.29
CA GLN A 77 -21.32 14.89 -7.25
C GLN A 77 -21.09 15.95 -6.18
N PHE A 78 -19.85 16.14 -5.73
CA PHE A 78 -19.50 17.16 -4.75
C PHE A 78 -19.84 18.59 -5.25
N MET A 79 -19.58 18.89 -6.53
CA MET A 79 -19.94 20.17 -7.12
C MET A 79 -21.44 20.46 -7.03
N GLN A 80 -22.30 19.43 -7.12
CA GLN A 80 -23.75 19.56 -6.98
C GLN A 80 -24.20 19.83 -5.53
N ALA A 81 -23.37 19.51 -4.54
CA ALA A 81 -23.67 19.79 -3.13
C ALA A 81 -23.65 21.28 -2.77
N GLY A 82 -23.19 22.14 -3.67
CA GLY A 82 -23.23 23.62 -3.51
C GLY A 82 -22.28 24.13 -2.41
N LYS A 83 -21.30 23.37 -2.00
CA LYS A 83 -20.31 23.77 -0.99
C LYS A 83 -19.24 24.67 -1.62
N LYS A 84 -18.67 25.57 -0.84
CA LYS A 84 -17.59 26.46 -1.29
C LYS A 84 -16.23 25.75 -1.30
N THR A 85 -16.00 24.91 -0.31
CA THR A 85 -14.77 24.11 -0.12
C THR A 85 -15.12 22.78 0.51
N VAL A 86 -14.23 21.82 0.42
CA VAL A 86 -14.35 20.56 1.17
C VAL A 86 -14.30 20.81 2.68
N ALA A 87 -15.06 20.04 3.44
CA ALA A 87 -15.12 20.15 4.91
C ALA A 87 -13.95 19.46 5.61
N VAL A 88 -13.30 18.52 4.93
CA VAL A 88 -12.22 17.68 5.45
C VAL A 88 -11.04 17.76 4.49
N PRO A 89 -9.78 17.83 4.95
CA PRO A 89 -8.60 17.78 4.10
C PRO A 89 -8.69 16.64 3.09
N THR A 90 -8.65 16.99 1.81
CA THR A 90 -8.86 16.05 0.70
C THR A 90 -7.74 16.19 -0.32
N THR A 91 -7.30 15.06 -0.89
CA THR A 91 -6.32 15.04 -1.98
C THR A 91 -6.79 14.17 -3.14
N VAL A 92 -6.41 14.55 -4.36
CA VAL A 92 -6.62 13.78 -5.60
C VAL A 92 -5.26 13.38 -6.15
N HIS A 93 -5.14 12.12 -6.57
CA HIS A 93 -3.90 11.52 -7.05
C HIS A 93 -4.11 10.88 -8.42
N CYS A 94 -3.23 11.19 -9.38
CA CYS A 94 -3.34 10.74 -10.77
C CYS A 94 -2.38 9.57 -11.04
N ASP A 95 -2.78 8.35 -10.63
CA ASP A 95 -1.95 7.15 -10.72
C ASP A 95 -2.61 5.93 -11.40
N HIS A 96 -3.90 6.00 -11.76
CA HIS A 96 -4.64 4.89 -12.35
C HIS A 96 -4.78 4.97 -13.88
N LEU A 97 -4.68 6.14 -14.48
CA LEU A 97 -4.88 6.35 -15.91
C LEU A 97 -3.57 6.35 -16.73
N ILE A 98 -2.51 5.78 -16.19
CA ILE A 98 -1.20 5.67 -16.85
C ILE A 98 -0.96 4.20 -17.21
N GLN A 99 -0.92 3.90 -18.51
CA GLN A 99 -0.70 2.54 -19.01
C GLN A 99 0.81 2.28 -19.20
N ALA A 100 1.33 1.24 -18.57
CA ALA A 100 2.69 0.76 -18.76
C ALA A 100 2.84 0.05 -20.12
N LYS A 101 3.89 0.42 -20.89
CA LYS A 101 4.20 -0.18 -22.19
C LYS A 101 5.67 -0.10 -22.56
N GLN A 102 6.23 1.10 -22.59
CA GLN A 102 7.57 1.36 -23.12
C GLN A 102 8.58 1.83 -22.05
N GLY A 103 8.08 2.30 -20.93
CA GLY A 103 8.87 2.86 -19.84
C GLY A 103 8.35 4.21 -19.37
N ALA A 104 8.97 4.79 -18.34
CA ALA A 104 8.43 5.91 -17.60
C ALA A 104 8.07 7.13 -18.45
N ALA A 105 9.04 7.71 -19.16
CA ALA A 105 8.83 8.96 -19.89
C ALA A 105 7.84 8.85 -21.07
N PRO A 106 7.94 7.85 -21.99
CA PRO A 106 7.00 7.73 -23.10
C PRO A 106 5.59 7.37 -22.63
N ASP A 107 5.45 6.57 -21.57
CA ASP A 107 4.14 6.17 -21.05
C ASP A 107 3.43 7.33 -20.35
N LEU A 108 4.16 8.14 -19.56
CA LEU A 108 3.64 9.35 -18.96
C LEU A 108 3.22 10.40 -20.01
N LYS A 109 4.04 10.59 -21.04
CA LYS A 109 3.69 11.49 -22.15
C LYS A 109 2.38 11.06 -22.81
N ARG A 110 2.25 9.77 -23.15
CA ARG A 110 1.04 9.22 -23.75
C ARG A 110 -0.18 9.41 -22.83
N ALA A 111 -0.06 9.17 -21.52
CA ALA A 111 -1.14 9.38 -20.56
C ALA A 111 -1.60 10.85 -20.52
N ASN A 112 -0.65 11.79 -20.50
CA ASN A 112 -0.95 13.22 -20.56
C ASN A 112 -1.66 13.65 -21.84
N GLU A 113 -1.39 13.00 -22.97
CA GLU A 113 -2.06 13.26 -24.24
C GLU A 113 -3.48 12.62 -24.29
N THR A 114 -3.61 11.38 -23.84
CA THR A 114 -4.87 10.60 -23.97
C THR A 114 -5.88 10.87 -22.85
N SER A 115 -5.43 11.31 -21.69
CA SER A 115 -6.26 11.57 -20.50
C SER A 115 -6.24 13.04 -20.06
N ASN A 116 -5.77 13.94 -20.93
CA ASN A 116 -5.68 15.37 -20.65
C ASN A 116 -6.99 15.98 -20.13
N GLU A 117 -8.11 15.64 -20.75
CA GLU A 117 -9.45 16.07 -20.34
C GLU A 117 -9.72 15.77 -18.86
N VAL A 118 -9.37 14.56 -18.40
CA VAL A 118 -9.60 14.13 -17.03
C VAL A 118 -8.67 14.88 -16.08
N PHE A 119 -7.39 14.96 -16.42
CA PHE A 119 -6.39 15.62 -15.57
C PHE A 119 -6.68 17.12 -15.44
N ASP A 120 -7.05 17.81 -16.53
CA ASP A 120 -7.45 19.20 -16.51
C ASP A 120 -8.72 19.46 -15.67
N PHE A 121 -9.71 18.57 -15.77
CA PHE A 121 -10.91 18.61 -14.94
C PHE A 121 -10.57 18.45 -13.47
N LEU A 122 -9.85 17.39 -13.10
CA LEU A 122 -9.49 17.08 -11.72
C LEU A 122 -8.64 18.18 -11.07
N GLU A 123 -7.65 18.71 -11.80
CA GLU A 123 -6.82 19.81 -11.34
C GLU A 123 -7.63 21.07 -11.08
N SER A 124 -8.49 21.46 -12.03
CA SER A 124 -9.29 22.70 -11.91
C SER A 124 -10.33 22.60 -10.80
N VAL A 125 -11.00 21.46 -10.64
CA VAL A 125 -11.94 21.23 -9.53
C VAL A 125 -11.20 21.22 -8.19
N SER A 126 -10.08 20.54 -8.12
CA SER A 126 -9.25 20.48 -6.90
C SER A 126 -8.84 21.89 -6.47
N ASN A 127 -8.32 22.68 -7.41
CA ASN A 127 -7.92 24.06 -7.17
C ASN A 127 -9.09 24.95 -6.72
N LYS A 128 -10.29 24.73 -7.26
CA LYS A 128 -11.50 25.50 -6.91
C LYS A 128 -12.00 25.23 -5.50
N TYR A 129 -11.96 23.98 -5.06
CA TYR A 129 -12.62 23.54 -3.83
C TYR A 129 -11.67 23.27 -2.65
N GLY A 130 -10.41 23.69 -2.75
CA GLY A 130 -9.43 23.56 -1.66
C GLY A 130 -8.87 22.14 -1.51
N ILE A 131 -8.80 21.39 -2.60
CA ILE A 131 -8.30 20.01 -2.64
C ILE A 131 -6.87 20.01 -3.14
N GLY A 132 -5.96 19.31 -2.44
CA GLY A 132 -4.60 19.10 -2.91
C GLY A 132 -4.57 18.17 -4.14
N PHE A 133 -3.75 18.49 -5.14
CA PHE A 133 -3.69 17.73 -6.38
C PHE A 133 -2.28 17.20 -6.65
N TRP A 134 -2.19 15.89 -6.86
CA TRP A 134 -0.96 15.20 -7.23
C TRP A 134 -1.02 14.83 -8.71
N ARG A 135 -0.12 15.42 -9.49
CA ARG A 135 -0.07 15.29 -10.95
C ARG A 135 0.21 13.85 -11.41
N PRO A 136 -0.15 13.50 -12.67
CA PRO A 136 0.26 12.24 -13.27
C PRO A 136 1.78 12.03 -13.16
N GLY A 137 2.18 10.85 -12.68
CA GLY A 137 3.59 10.52 -12.47
C GLY A 137 4.17 10.94 -11.12
N ALA A 138 3.44 11.69 -10.30
CA ALA A 138 3.88 12.09 -8.95
C ALA A 138 4.11 10.89 -8.01
N GLY A 139 3.31 9.85 -8.18
CA GLY A 139 3.43 8.62 -7.40
C GLY A 139 2.12 7.87 -7.25
N ILE A 140 2.24 6.66 -6.74
CA ILE A 140 1.10 5.81 -6.41
C ILE A 140 0.44 6.37 -5.15
N ILE A 141 -0.88 6.61 -5.19
CA ILE A 141 -1.65 7.26 -4.12
C ILE A 141 -1.25 6.82 -2.71
N HIS A 142 -1.14 5.51 -2.46
CA HIS A 142 -0.91 4.98 -1.10
C HIS A 142 0.53 5.16 -0.62
N GLN A 143 1.51 5.24 -1.52
CA GLN A 143 2.88 5.62 -1.20
C GLN A 143 2.95 7.12 -0.88
N VAL A 144 2.34 7.96 -1.71
CA VAL A 144 2.28 9.40 -1.48
C VAL A 144 1.56 9.72 -0.16
N VAL A 145 0.47 9.01 0.15
CA VAL A 145 -0.24 9.16 1.44
C VAL A 145 0.65 8.76 2.60
N LEU A 146 1.35 7.63 2.51
CA LEU A 146 2.25 7.17 3.59
C LEU A 146 3.39 8.15 3.84
N GLU A 147 3.97 8.71 2.76
CA GLU A 147 5.10 9.63 2.82
C GLU A 147 4.73 11.05 3.30
N ASN A 148 3.48 11.50 3.08
CA ASN A 148 3.11 12.91 3.27
C ASN A 148 1.97 13.15 4.25
N TYR A 149 1.03 12.21 4.43
CA TYR A 149 -0.23 12.49 5.11
C TYR A 149 -0.57 11.55 6.27
N ALA A 150 -0.16 10.29 6.21
CA ALA A 150 -0.46 9.33 7.26
C ALA A 150 0.22 9.73 8.58
N PHE A 151 -0.49 9.50 9.68
CA PHE A 151 0.01 9.78 11.03
C PHE A 151 -0.59 8.79 12.04
N PRO A 152 0.13 8.43 13.12
CA PRO A 152 -0.36 7.48 14.10
C PRO A 152 -1.66 7.94 14.78
N GLY A 153 -2.61 7.04 14.92
CA GLY A 153 -3.87 7.31 15.62
C GLY A 153 -4.94 8.05 14.80
N GLY A 154 -4.66 8.40 13.56
CA GLY A 154 -5.63 9.06 12.68
C GLY A 154 -6.64 8.09 12.05
N MET A 155 -7.73 8.67 11.52
CA MET A 155 -8.72 7.95 10.72
C MET A 155 -8.83 8.60 9.34
N MET A 156 -8.78 7.81 8.28
CA MET A 156 -9.00 8.31 6.92
C MET A 156 -9.85 7.37 6.09
N ILE A 157 -10.51 7.93 5.10
CA ILE A 157 -11.17 7.17 4.02
C ILE A 157 -10.52 7.50 2.67
N GLY A 158 -10.63 6.59 1.73
CA GLY A 158 -10.12 6.81 0.39
C GLY A 158 -10.89 6.03 -0.66
N THR A 159 -10.94 6.55 -1.88
CA THR A 159 -11.70 5.93 -2.98
C THR A 159 -10.94 4.80 -3.67
N ASP A 160 -10.03 4.16 -2.95
CA ASP A 160 -9.30 2.97 -3.38
C ASP A 160 -9.22 1.95 -2.25
N SER A 161 -9.30 0.66 -2.59
CA SER A 161 -9.28 -0.44 -1.61
C SER A 161 -7.96 -0.55 -0.83
N HIS A 162 -6.84 -0.06 -1.38
CA HIS A 162 -5.54 -0.09 -0.71
C HIS A 162 -5.25 1.15 0.15
N THR A 163 -6.25 2.00 0.42
CA THR A 163 -6.19 3.05 1.45
C THR A 163 -5.70 2.48 2.79
N VAL A 164 -6.00 1.23 3.06
CA VAL A 164 -5.54 0.44 4.23
C VAL A 164 -4.02 0.43 4.43
N ASN A 165 -3.24 0.76 3.39
CA ASN A 165 -1.77 0.87 3.47
C ASN A 165 -1.30 1.83 4.58
N ALA A 166 -2.05 2.89 4.85
CA ALA A 166 -1.73 3.87 5.89
C ALA A 166 -1.78 3.30 7.33
N GLY A 167 -2.36 2.11 7.50
CA GLY A 167 -2.28 1.35 8.75
C GLY A 167 -0.85 0.98 9.15
N GLY A 168 0.09 0.95 8.18
CA GLY A 168 1.52 0.79 8.43
C GLY A 168 2.15 1.93 9.23
N LEU A 169 1.48 3.10 9.27
CA LEU A 169 1.82 4.23 10.14
C LEU A 169 0.76 4.46 11.24
N GLY A 170 0.04 3.42 11.63
CA GLY A 170 -0.85 3.43 12.80
C GLY A 170 -2.19 4.13 12.61
N MET A 171 -2.68 4.27 11.37
CA MET A 171 -4.03 4.77 11.09
C MET A 171 -5.09 3.66 11.06
N VAL A 172 -6.34 4.03 11.27
CA VAL A 172 -7.51 3.32 10.75
C VAL A 172 -7.88 3.96 9.42
N ALA A 173 -7.43 3.34 8.34
CA ALA A 173 -7.58 3.85 6.97
C ALA A 173 -8.40 2.87 6.15
N ILE A 174 -9.48 3.33 5.54
CA ILE A 174 -10.50 2.45 4.96
C ILE A 174 -10.82 2.85 3.53
N GLY A 175 -10.84 1.85 2.63
CA GLY A 175 -11.29 2.02 1.25
C GLY A 175 -12.82 2.09 1.18
N VAL A 176 -13.35 3.12 0.52
CA VAL A 176 -14.80 3.40 0.42
C VAL A 176 -15.20 3.69 -1.04
N GLY A 177 -16.50 3.72 -1.28
CA GLY A 177 -17.06 4.19 -2.55
C GLY A 177 -16.97 5.72 -2.71
N GLY A 178 -17.11 6.19 -3.95
CA GLY A 178 -17.10 7.64 -4.24
C GLY A 178 -18.19 8.41 -3.50
N ALA A 179 -19.36 7.82 -3.29
CA ALA A 179 -20.48 8.46 -2.57
C ALA A 179 -20.12 8.75 -1.11
N ASP A 180 -19.51 7.78 -0.40
CA ASP A 180 -19.07 7.99 0.99
C ASP A 180 -18.05 9.13 1.09
N ALA A 181 -17.11 9.19 0.14
CA ALA A 181 -16.14 10.28 0.09
C ALA A 181 -16.81 11.64 -0.11
N VAL A 182 -17.83 11.73 -0.99
CA VAL A 182 -18.60 12.97 -1.23
C VAL A 182 -19.32 13.42 0.03
N ASP A 183 -19.96 12.52 0.75
CA ASP A 183 -20.69 12.85 1.98
C ASP A 183 -19.74 13.47 3.01
N VAL A 184 -18.57 12.87 3.24
CA VAL A 184 -17.57 13.40 4.16
C VAL A 184 -16.97 14.72 3.65
N MET A 185 -16.68 14.86 2.34
CA MET A 185 -16.27 16.15 1.75
C MET A 185 -17.31 17.25 2.00
N ALA A 186 -18.60 16.90 1.96
CA ALA A 186 -19.70 17.82 2.19
C ALA A 186 -19.94 18.12 3.69
N GLY A 187 -19.23 17.50 4.60
CA GLY A 187 -19.32 17.68 6.05
C GLY A 187 -20.41 16.85 6.69
N MET A 188 -20.68 15.67 6.16
CA MET A 188 -21.57 14.67 6.74
C MET A 188 -20.76 13.58 7.47
N PRO A 189 -21.36 12.88 8.44
CA PRO A 189 -20.72 11.72 9.07
C PRO A 189 -20.53 10.58 8.07
N TRP A 190 -19.59 9.72 8.40
CA TRP A 190 -19.41 8.46 7.70
C TRP A 190 -19.85 7.28 8.57
N GLU A 191 -20.87 6.54 8.13
CA GLU A 191 -21.41 5.41 8.89
C GLU A 191 -20.64 4.13 8.61
N LEU A 192 -20.23 3.43 9.68
CA LEU A 192 -19.61 2.12 9.61
C LEU A 192 -20.26 1.17 10.63
N LYS A 193 -20.49 -0.06 10.24
CA LYS A 193 -20.82 -1.12 11.17
C LYS A 193 -19.61 -1.38 12.07
N PHE A 194 -19.76 -1.20 13.40
CA PHE A 194 -18.66 -1.33 14.35
C PHE A 194 -17.95 -2.68 14.18
N PRO A 195 -16.67 -2.70 13.76
CA PRO A 195 -16.04 -3.90 13.23
C PRO A 195 -15.69 -4.91 14.31
N LYS A 196 -15.61 -6.18 13.92
CA LYS A 196 -14.92 -7.22 14.68
C LYS A 196 -13.43 -6.95 14.68
N LEU A 197 -12.69 -7.60 15.57
CA LEU A 197 -11.25 -7.44 15.69
C LEU A 197 -10.54 -8.79 15.60
N ILE A 198 -9.58 -8.87 14.68
CA ILE A 198 -8.67 -10.00 14.55
C ILE A 198 -7.30 -9.54 15.03
N GLY A 199 -6.76 -10.18 16.06
CA GLY A 199 -5.41 -9.94 16.54
C GLY A 199 -4.42 -10.85 15.84
N VAL A 200 -3.36 -10.29 15.27
CA VAL A 200 -2.23 -11.06 14.73
C VAL A 200 -1.00 -10.78 15.56
N LYS A 201 -0.61 -11.76 16.39
CA LYS A 201 0.56 -11.69 17.24
C LYS A 201 1.80 -12.14 16.46
N LEU A 202 2.76 -11.25 16.33
CA LEU A 202 4.04 -11.51 15.69
C LEU A 202 5.13 -11.72 16.74
N THR A 203 5.88 -12.82 16.63
CA THR A 203 7.03 -13.15 17.48
C THR A 203 8.27 -13.35 16.61
N GLY A 204 9.45 -13.34 17.23
CA GLY A 204 10.71 -13.55 16.51
C GLY A 204 11.09 -12.40 15.57
N GLU A 205 11.94 -12.71 14.60
CA GLU A 205 12.50 -11.75 13.64
C GLU A 205 12.55 -12.36 12.23
N LEU A 206 12.35 -11.50 11.20
CA LEU A 206 12.57 -11.91 9.81
C LEU A 206 14.06 -12.17 9.57
N ASN A 207 14.36 -13.20 8.77
CA ASN A 207 15.73 -13.53 8.45
C ASN A 207 15.88 -14.00 6.98
N GLY A 208 17.08 -13.81 6.46
CA GLY A 208 17.47 -14.30 5.15
C GLY A 208 16.57 -13.76 4.03
N TRP A 209 15.98 -14.67 3.28
CA TRP A 209 15.09 -14.39 2.14
C TRP A 209 13.66 -14.01 2.55
N THR A 210 13.32 -14.07 3.83
CA THR A 210 11.98 -13.75 4.31
C THR A 210 11.81 -12.22 4.45
N ALA A 211 10.69 -11.72 3.98
CA ALA A 211 10.33 -10.30 3.99
C ALA A 211 8.99 -10.05 4.68
N SER A 212 8.69 -8.79 4.96
CA SER A 212 7.37 -8.37 5.48
C SER A 212 6.22 -8.84 4.60
N LYS A 213 6.44 -8.91 3.27
CA LYS A 213 5.48 -9.48 2.32
C LYS A 213 5.05 -10.90 2.69
N ASP A 214 5.99 -11.74 3.15
CA ASP A 214 5.69 -13.14 3.50
C ASP A 214 4.75 -13.26 4.70
N VAL A 215 4.73 -12.27 5.59
CA VAL A 215 3.79 -12.21 6.71
C VAL A 215 2.36 -12.17 6.19
N ILE A 216 2.05 -11.22 5.32
CA ILE A 216 0.69 -11.08 4.79
C ILE A 216 0.32 -12.20 3.80
N LEU A 217 1.28 -12.73 3.04
CA LEU A 217 1.05 -13.90 2.20
C LEU A 217 0.66 -15.12 3.04
N LYS A 218 1.29 -15.30 4.21
CA LYS A 218 0.94 -16.33 5.18
C LYS A 218 -0.44 -16.09 5.80
N VAL A 219 -0.73 -14.86 6.22
CA VAL A 219 -2.05 -14.47 6.77
C VAL A 219 -3.15 -14.70 5.75
N ALA A 220 -2.91 -14.35 4.47
CA ALA A 220 -3.86 -14.61 3.38
C ALA A 220 -4.15 -16.10 3.22
N GLY A 221 -3.13 -16.94 3.34
CA GLY A 221 -3.31 -18.40 3.33
C GLY A 221 -4.12 -18.94 4.52
N ILE A 222 -4.11 -18.25 5.67
CA ILE A 222 -4.87 -18.65 6.87
C ILE A 222 -6.31 -18.14 6.81
N LEU A 223 -6.50 -16.84 6.56
CA LEU A 223 -7.82 -16.18 6.58
C LEU A 223 -8.61 -16.35 5.28
N THR A 224 -7.93 -16.65 4.18
CA THR A 224 -8.48 -16.62 2.83
C THR A 224 -8.98 -15.22 2.41
N VAL A 225 -9.50 -15.09 1.19
CA VAL A 225 -9.99 -13.80 0.64
C VAL A 225 -11.24 -13.24 1.33
N LYS A 226 -11.81 -13.96 2.30
CA LYS A 226 -13.06 -13.57 2.99
C LYS A 226 -12.96 -13.57 4.52
N GLY A 227 -11.88 -14.10 5.08
CA GLY A 227 -11.78 -14.29 6.53
C GLY A 227 -11.72 -13.00 7.34
N GLY A 228 -11.28 -11.90 6.75
CA GLY A 228 -11.26 -10.57 7.36
C GLY A 228 -12.54 -9.76 7.21
N THR A 229 -13.58 -10.28 6.54
CA THR A 229 -14.78 -9.51 6.23
C THR A 229 -15.45 -8.94 7.48
N GLY A 230 -15.64 -7.62 7.51
CA GLY A 230 -16.24 -6.89 8.63
C GLY A 230 -15.36 -6.82 9.87
N ALA A 231 -14.06 -7.06 9.73
CA ALA A 231 -13.09 -6.98 10.81
C ALA A 231 -11.96 -6.00 10.52
N ILE A 232 -11.38 -5.43 11.58
CA ILE A 232 -10.07 -4.79 11.56
C ILE A 232 -9.04 -5.83 12.01
N VAL A 233 -7.91 -5.91 11.29
CA VAL A 233 -6.78 -6.75 11.67
C VAL A 233 -5.74 -5.90 12.38
N GLU A 234 -5.52 -6.15 13.66
CA GLU A 234 -4.53 -5.44 14.46
C GLU A 234 -3.31 -6.33 14.71
N TYR A 235 -2.16 -5.87 14.23
CA TYR A 235 -0.89 -6.56 14.39
C TYR A 235 -0.15 -6.05 15.63
N PHE A 236 0.36 -6.96 16.43
CA PHE A 236 1.04 -6.65 17.68
C PHE A 236 2.10 -7.71 18.06
N GLY A 237 2.75 -7.52 19.20
CA GLY A 237 3.74 -8.42 19.73
C GLY A 237 5.19 -7.99 19.46
N PRO A 238 6.18 -8.70 20.02
CA PRO A 238 7.59 -8.31 19.92
C PRO A 238 8.10 -8.32 18.49
N GLY A 239 7.64 -9.25 17.65
CA GLY A 239 8.02 -9.33 16.24
C GLY A 239 7.51 -8.13 15.42
N ALA A 240 6.37 -7.53 15.78
CA ALA A 240 5.87 -6.33 15.11
C ALA A 240 6.82 -5.14 15.26
N LYS A 241 7.52 -5.02 16.40
CA LYS A 241 8.49 -3.94 16.66
C LYS A 241 9.77 -4.06 15.83
N ASN A 242 10.05 -5.25 15.30
CA ASN A 242 11.22 -5.51 14.46
C ASN A 242 10.98 -5.24 12.97
N LEU A 243 9.75 -4.87 12.58
CA LEU A 243 9.40 -4.53 11.22
C LEU A 243 9.59 -3.03 10.95
N SER A 244 10.03 -2.68 9.76
CA SER A 244 10.07 -1.30 9.29
C SER A 244 8.67 -0.72 9.11
N CYS A 245 8.55 0.61 9.07
CA CYS A 245 7.28 1.28 8.77
C CYS A 245 6.74 0.88 7.39
N THR A 246 7.58 0.85 6.36
CA THR A 246 7.20 0.45 5.00
C THR A 246 6.82 -1.03 4.92
N GLY A 247 7.51 -1.91 5.68
CA GLY A 247 7.14 -3.31 5.82
C GLY A 247 5.77 -3.52 6.47
N LYS A 248 5.43 -2.72 7.50
CA LYS A 248 4.08 -2.69 8.08
C LYS A 248 3.06 -2.19 7.07
N GLY A 249 3.41 -1.19 6.26
CA GLY A 249 2.58 -0.71 5.15
C GLY A 249 2.25 -1.84 4.17
N THR A 250 3.25 -2.61 3.75
CA THR A 250 3.08 -3.80 2.89
C THR A 250 2.07 -4.81 3.48
N ILE A 251 2.19 -5.10 4.78
CA ILE A 251 1.31 -6.03 5.47
C ILE A 251 -0.13 -5.49 5.50
N CYS A 252 -0.33 -4.24 5.89
CA CYS A 252 -1.64 -3.60 5.92
C CYS A 252 -2.24 -3.48 4.51
N ASN A 253 -1.44 -3.18 3.50
CA ASN A 253 -1.87 -3.03 2.11
C ASN A 253 -2.66 -4.24 1.63
N MET A 254 -2.12 -5.43 1.80
CA MET A 254 -2.79 -6.67 1.39
C MET A 254 -3.88 -7.15 2.37
N GLY A 255 -4.20 -6.40 3.40
CA GLY A 255 -5.42 -6.57 4.18
C GLY A 255 -6.69 -6.45 3.33
N ALA A 256 -6.64 -5.69 2.24
CA ALA A 256 -7.72 -5.62 1.25
C ALA A 256 -8.00 -7.00 0.60
N GLU A 257 -6.97 -7.82 0.38
CA GLU A 257 -7.06 -9.12 -0.29
C GLU A 257 -7.65 -10.22 0.61
N ILE A 258 -7.67 -10.03 1.92
CA ILE A 258 -8.35 -10.93 2.87
C ILE A 258 -9.75 -10.45 3.25
N GLY A 259 -10.25 -9.38 2.60
CA GLY A 259 -11.56 -8.80 2.84
C GLY A 259 -11.67 -7.99 4.13
N ALA A 260 -10.57 -7.67 4.79
CA ALA A 260 -10.58 -6.87 6.01
C ALA A 260 -11.07 -5.44 5.75
N THR A 261 -11.81 -4.88 6.69
CA THR A 261 -12.20 -3.46 6.68
C THR A 261 -10.97 -2.57 6.65
N THR A 262 -10.00 -2.88 7.50
CA THR A 262 -8.66 -2.29 7.49
C THR A 262 -7.70 -3.15 8.31
N SER A 263 -6.42 -2.75 8.32
CA SER A 263 -5.37 -3.33 9.15
C SER A 263 -4.55 -2.21 9.78
N THR A 264 -3.99 -2.44 10.96
CA THR A 264 -3.20 -1.42 11.65
C THR A 264 -2.13 -2.01 12.55
N PHE A 265 -1.12 -1.20 12.86
CA PHE A 265 -0.07 -1.46 13.84
C PHE A 265 -0.03 -0.35 14.88
N GLY A 266 0.37 -0.66 16.11
CA GLY A 266 0.64 0.36 17.12
C GLY A 266 1.87 1.19 16.82
N TYR A 267 1.87 2.47 17.22
CA TYR A 267 2.98 3.39 17.07
C TYR A 267 4.24 2.88 17.75
N ASP A 268 5.37 2.91 17.04
CA ASP A 268 6.66 2.45 17.52
C ASP A 268 7.84 3.25 16.96
N ASP A 269 9.05 2.84 17.33
CA ASP A 269 10.28 3.53 16.93
C ASP A 269 10.56 3.48 15.42
N ALA A 270 10.09 2.45 14.71
CA ALA A 270 10.21 2.39 13.25
C ALA A 270 9.33 3.43 12.56
N MET A 271 8.11 3.63 13.07
CA MET A 271 7.22 4.70 12.58
C MET A 271 7.78 6.08 12.91
N GLU A 272 8.37 6.26 14.10
CA GLU A 272 9.05 7.51 14.46
C GLU A 272 10.20 7.82 13.49
N ARG A 273 11.08 6.85 13.21
CA ARG A 273 12.18 7.03 12.24
C ARG A 273 11.67 7.41 10.86
N PHE A 274 10.60 6.77 10.40
CA PHE A 274 10.00 7.07 9.09
C PHE A 274 9.42 8.48 9.04
N LEU A 275 8.69 8.92 10.06
CA LEU A 275 8.17 10.29 10.15
C LEU A 275 9.30 11.31 10.10
N ARG A 276 10.38 11.09 10.85
CA ARG A 276 11.56 12.00 10.83
C ARG A 276 12.26 12.00 9.49
N ALA A 277 12.39 10.86 8.83
CA ALA A 277 13.02 10.74 7.52
C ALA A 277 12.20 11.38 6.38
N THR A 278 10.89 11.52 6.57
CA THR A 278 9.96 12.13 5.60
C THR A 278 9.56 13.57 6.00
N ASP A 279 10.45 14.30 6.67
CA ASP A 279 10.30 15.72 7.08
C ASP A 279 9.06 15.99 7.96
N ARG A 280 8.62 14.98 8.73
CA ARG A 280 7.47 15.05 9.65
C ARG A 280 7.87 14.85 11.11
N ALA A 281 9.06 15.34 11.49
CA ALA A 281 9.59 15.24 12.84
C ALA A 281 8.63 15.83 13.89
N GLU A 282 7.93 16.92 13.57
CA GLU A 282 6.98 17.54 14.49
C GLU A 282 5.80 16.58 14.82
N ILE A 283 5.35 15.79 13.84
CA ILE A 283 4.31 14.76 14.07
C ILE A 283 4.85 13.68 15.02
N ALA A 284 6.10 13.25 14.83
CA ALA A 284 6.73 12.27 15.72
C ALA A 284 6.84 12.80 17.16
N ASP A 285 7.21 14.09 17.32
CA ASP A 285 7.31 14.73 18.63
C ASP A 285 5.94 14.82 19.32
N GLU A 286 4.88 15.15 18.61
CA GLU A 286 3.52 15.17 19.16
C GLU A 286 3.03 13.74 19.48
N ALA A 287 3.27 12.76 18.60
CA ALA A 287 2.92 11.37 18.83
C ALA A 287 3.60 10.79 20.09
N ASN A 288 4.87 11.14 20.31
CA ASN A 288 5.62 10.69 21.50
C ASN A 288 5.00 11.17 22.83
N LYS A 289 4.30 12.32 22.82
CA LYS A 289 3.62 12.84 24.05
C LYS A 289 2.42 11.99 24.47
N ILE A 290 1.81 11.28 23.51
CA ILE A 290 0.60 10.47 23.74
C ILE A 290 0.79 9.01 23.32
N ARG A 291 2.02 8.51 23.36
CA ARG A 291 2.40 7.20 22.83
C ARG A 291 1.53 6.06 23.38
N GLU A 292 1.12 6.12 24.64
CA GLU A 292 0.25 5.12 25.29
C GLU A 292 -1.15 5.02 24.66
N TYR A 293 -1.63 6.11 24.04
CA TYR A 293 -2.91 6.14 23.34
C TYR A 293 -2.79 5.64 21.89
N LEU A 294 -1.59 5.58 21.35
CA LEU A 294 -1.29 5.19 19.97
C LEU A 294 -0.89 3.70 19.82
N THR A 295 -1.16 2.91 20.85
CA THR A 295 -1.01 1.45 20.88
C THR A 295 -2.13 0.84 21.71
N GLY A 296 -2.37 -0.47 21.60
CA GLY A 296 -3.31 -1.15 22.50
C GLY A 296 -2.82 -1.15 23.94
N ASP A 297 -3.73 -1.31 24.89
CA ASP A 297 -3.38 -1.42 26.28
C ASP A 297 -2.57 -2.70 26.55
N ASP A 298 -1.61 -2.66 27.45
CA ASP A 298 -0.71 -3.79 27.76
C ASP A 298 -1.48 -5.06 28.15
N GLU A 299 -2.56 -4.93 28.89
CA GLU A 299 -3.45 -6.04 29.28
C GLU A 299 -4.07 -6.73 28.05
N VAL A 300 -4.40 -5.96 27.00
CA VAL A 300 -4.95 -6.51 25.75
C VAL A 300 -3.94 -7.43 25.08
N TYR A 301 -2.69 -6.99 24.98
CA TYR A 301 -1.64 -7.75 24.31
C TYR A 301 -1.08 -8.90 25.18
N ALA A 302 -1.22 -8.79 26.50
CA ALA A 302 -0.89 -9.88 27.42
C ALA A 302 -1.93 -11.01 27.40
N ASN A 303 -3.20 -10.67 27.17
CA ASN A 303 -4.33 -11.62 27.17
C ASN A 303 -5.21 -11.46 25.90
N PRO A 304 -4.64 -11.60 24.70
CA PRO A 304 -5.34 -11.22 23.45
C PRO A 304 -6.65 -12.00 23.22
N GLU A 305 -6.73 -13.24 23.67
CA GLU A 305 -7.92 -14.10 23.54
C GLU A 305 -9.17 -13.53 24.25
N LYS A 306 -8.99 -12.60 25.19
CA LYS A 306 -10.10 -11.94 25.89
C LYS A 306 -10.64 -10.74 25.11
N TYR A 307 -9.82 -10.13 24.26
CA TYR A 307 -10.09 -8.80 23.69
C TYR A 307 -10.29 -8.80 22.19
N PHE A 308 -9.74 -9.79 21.49
CA PHE A 308 -9.97 -10.00 20.06
C PHE A 308 -11.01 -11.10 19.81
N ASP A 309 -11.76 -10.96 18.71
CA ASP A 309 -12.74 -11.98 18.30
C ASP A 309 -12.06 -13.23 17.73
N GLN A 310 -10.82 -13.08 17.23
CA GLN A 310 -9.95 -14.14 16.75
C GLN A 310 -8.49 -13.73 16.96
N VAL A 311 -7.63 -14.70 17.30
CA VAL A 311 -6.18 -14.48 17.42
C VAL A 311 -5.43 -15.44 16.50
N ILE A 312 -4.43 -14.91 15.81
CA ILE A 312 -3.49 -15.64 14.96
C ILE A 312 -2.09 -15.36 15.48
N GLU A 313 -1.25 -16.37 15.63
CA GLU A 313 0.15 -16.21 16.01
C GLU A 313 1.07 -16.61 14.86
N ILE A 314 2.07 -15.78 14.54
CA ILE A 314 3.08 -16.05 13.51
C ILE A 314 4.46 -15.80 14.11
N ASP A 315 5.27 -16.85 14.09
CA ASP A 315 6.69 -16.77 14.40
C ASP A 315 7.46 -16.37 13.13
N LEU A 316 7.99 -15.15 13.11
CA LEU A 316 8.74 -14.59 11.99
C LEU A 316 10.05 -15.37 11.73
N THR A 317 10.64 -15.95 12.78
CA THR A 317 11.88 -16.74 12.66
C THR A 317 11.64 -18.05 11.92
N ALA A 318 10.47 -18.65 12.13
CA ALA A 318 10.06 -19.89 11.46
C ALA A 318 9.43 -19.66 10.08
N LEU A 319 9.03 -18.41 9.77
CA LEU A 319 8.41 -18.06 8.50
C LEU A 319 9.39 -18.30 7.33
N ARG A 320 8.86 -18.75 6.20
CA ARG A 320 9.60 -18.99 4.97
C ARG A 320 9.03 -18.13 3.85
N PRO A 321 9.84 -17.79 2.81
CA PRO A 321 9.34 -17.10 1.63
C PRO A 321 8.20 -17.87 0.97
N HIS A 322 7.18 -17.12 0.53
CA HIS A 322 5.99 -17.65 -0.13
C HIS A 322 5.81 -17.07 -1.52
N LEU A 323 5.18 -17.84 -2.39
CA LEU A 323 4.52 -17.35 -3.59
C LEU A 323 3.06 -17.76 -3.54
N ASN A 324 2.16 -16.77 -3.61
CA ASN A 324 0.72 -17.00 -3.57
C ASN A 324 0.15 -16.96 -4.98
N GLY A 325 -0.64 -17.95 -5.33
CA GLY A 325 -1.27 -18.05 -6.66
C GLY A 325 -1.19 -19.45 -7.27
N PRO A 326 -1.63 -19.56 -8.54
CA PRO A 326 -2.16 -18.48 -9.39
C PRO A 326 -3.64 -18.19 -9.16
N PHE A 327 -4.14 -17.11 -9.76
CA PHE A 327 -5.56 -16.71 -9.84
C PHE A 327 -6.24 -16.30 -8.53
N THR A 328 -5.58 -16.43 -7.39
CA THR A 328 -6.07 -15.97 -6.09
C THR A 328 -4.89 -15.65 -5.16
N PRO A 329 -4.96 -14.58 -4.35
CA PRO A 329 -3.88 -14.19 -3.46
C PRO A 329 -3.78 -15.05 -2.19
N ASP A 330 -4.74 -15.92 -1.92
CA ASP A 330 -4.80 -16.76 -0.72
C ASP A 330 -4.27 -18.19 -0.93
N LEU A 331 -3.92 -18.57 -2.14
CA LEU A 331 -3.28 -19.85 -2.42
C LEU A 331 -1.79 -19.79 -2.06
N ALA A 332 -1.51 -19.76 -0.76
CA ALA A 332 -0.17 -19.64 -0.21
C ALA A 332 0.65 -20.92 -0.40
N THR A 333 1.89 -20.78 -0.91
CA THR A 333 2.81 -21.89 -1.10
C THR A 333 4.23 -21.47 -0.72
N PRO A 334 4.88 -22.13 0.23
CA PRO A 334 6.31 -21.94 0.48
C PRO A 334 7.12 -22.20 -0.79
N VAL A 335 8.13 -21.38 -1.07
CA VAL A 335 8.92 -21.41 -2.31
C VAL A 335 9.47 -22.81 -2.60
N GLY A 336 10.05 -23.51 -1.61
CA GLY A 336 10.58 -24.86 -1.80
C GLY A 336 9.56 -25.95 -2.17
N GLN A 337 8.26 -25.67 -2.05
CA GLN A 337 7.17 -26.59 -2.41
C GLN A 337 6.48 -26.23 -3.73
N LEU A 338 6.80 -25.07 -4.27
CA LEU A 338 6.09 -24.52 -5.42
C LEU A 338 6.30 -25.35 -6.69
N GLY A 339 7.52 -25.85 -6.91
CA GLY A 339 7.85 -26.65 -8.09
C GLY A 339 7.05 -27.96 -8.20
N GLU A 340 6.88 -28.67 -7.09
CA GLU A 340 6.04 -29.88 -7.04
C GLU A 340 4.58 -29.53 -7.33
N LYS A 341 4.06 -28.49 -6.67
CA LYS A 341 2.68 -28.03 -6.85
C LYS A 341 2.40 -27.58 -8.28
N ALA A 342 3.35 -26.87 -8.89
CA ALA A 342 3.23 -26.41 -10.27
C ALA A 342 3.16 -27.57 -11.27
N ARG A 343 4.03 -28.60 -11.11
CA ARG A 343 4.00 -29.79 -11.95
C ARG A 343 2.70 -30.58 -11.80
N LYS A 344 2.21 -30.73 -10.56
CA LYS A 344 0.96 -31.44 -10.28
C LYS A 344 -0.27 -30.77 -10.90
N ASN A 345 -0.25 -29.42 -11.00
CA ASN A 345 -1.36 -28.63 -11.55
C ASN A 345 -1.12 -28.17 -12.99
N GLU A 346 -0.06 -28.64 -13.63
CA GLU A 346 0.31 -28.29 -15.02
C GLU A 346 0.44 -26.77 -15.24
N TRP A 347 0.95 -26.04 -14.25
CA TRP A 347 1.26 -24.63 -14.39
C TRP A 347 2.56 -24.45 -15.18
N PRO A 348 2.64 -23.45 -16.09
CA PRO A 348 3.88 -23.21 -16.83
C PRO A 348 5.03 -22.85 -15.87
N LEU A 349 6.13 -23.61 -15.96
CA LEU A 349 7.32 -23.38 -15.13
C LEU A 349 8.20 -22.26 -15.64
N LYS A 350 8.15 -21.98 -16.96
CA LYS A 350 8.86 -20.83 -17.52
C LYS A 350 8.18 -19.55 -17.05
N VAL A 351 8.96 -18.64 -16.49
CA VAL A 351 8.50 -17.30 -16.10
C VAL A 351 8.85 -16.32 -17.21
N ASP A 352 7.85 -15.58 -17.66
CA ASP A 352 8.02 -14.64 -18.77
C ASP A 352 8.33 -13.23 -18.28
N TRP A 353 7.73 -12.80 -17.16
CA TRP A 353 7.96 -11.49 -16.56
C TRP A 353 8.12 -11.57 -15.05
N GLY A 354 9.06 -10.78 -14.51
CA GLY A 354 9.13 -10.38 -13.12
C GLY A 354 8.78 -8.89 -12.99
N LEU A 355 7.87 -8.54 -12.08
CA LEU A 355 7.43 -7.15 -11.89
C LEU A 355 7.55 -6.77 -10.42
N ILE A 356 8.28 -5.69 -10.13
CA ILE A 356 8.43 -5.14 -8.79
C ILE A 356 7.80 -3.75 -8.74
N GLY A 357 6.99 -3.49 -7.72
CA GLY A 357 6.34 -2.20 -7.56
C GLY A 357 4.95 -2.30 -6.97
N SER A 358 4.04 -1.46 -7.48
CA SER A 358 2.72 -1.22 -6.90
C SER A 358 2.83 -0.50 -5.54
N CYS A 359 1.71 -0.06 -4.99
CA CYS A 359 1.70 0.50 -3.63
C CYS A 359 2.18 -0.48 -2.55
N THR A 360 2.17 -1.78 -2.84
CA THR A 360 2.53 -2.82 -1.87
C THR A 360 4.03 -2.92 -1.64
N ASN A 361 4.84 -2.89 -2.71
CA ASN A 361 6.29 -3.10 -2.65
C ASN A 361 7.06 -2.18 -3.62
N SER A 362 6.99 -0.91 -3.39
CA SER A 362 7.71 0.12 -4.16
C SER A 362 8.44 1.14 -3.30
N SER A 363 8.63 0.82 -2.01
CA SER A 363 9.40 1.65 -1.08
C SER A 363 10.91 1.59 -1.37
N TYR A 364 11.66 2.50 -0.76
CA TYR A 364 13.12 2.49 -0.83
C TYR A 364 13.70 1.17 -0.29
N GLU A 365 13.15 0.64 0.79
CA GLU A 365 13.54 -0.65 1.34
C GLU A 365 13.32 -1.80 0.34
N ASP A 366 12.17 -1.85 -0.28
CA ASP A 366 11.85 -2.86 -1.31
C ASP A 366 12.82 -2.81 -2.48
N LEU A 367 13.09 -1.59 -2.99
CA LEU A 367 14.02 -1.41 -4.10
C LEU A 367 15.45 -1.77 -3.73
N THR A 368 15.93 -1.43 -2.53
CA THR A 368 17.29 -1.80 -2.11
C THR A 368 17.45 -3.30 -1.95
N ARG A 369 16.46 -4.01 -1.38
CA ARG A 369 16.48 -5.46 -1.26
C ARG A 369 16.51 -6.14 -2.64
N ALA A 370 15.65 -5.73 -3.56
CA ALA A 370 15.64 -6.25 -4.93
C ALA A 370 16.91 -5.90 -5.70
N ALA A 371 17.43 -4.66 -5.58
CA ALA A 371 18.67 -4.22 -6.22
C ALA A 371 19.87 -5.01 -5.72
N SER A 372 19.89 -5.44 -4.45
CA SER A 372 20.97 -6.28 -3.94
C SER A 372 21.06 -7.64 -4.65
N ILE A 373 19.91 -8.21 -5.05
CA ILE A 373 19.85 -9.44 -5.85
C ILE A 373 20.25 -9.16 -7.31
N ALA A 374 19.76 -8.04 -7.87
CA ALA A 374 20.14 -7.62 -9.23
C ALA A 374 21.65 -7.38 -9.35
N GLN A 375 22.26 -6.71 -8.36
CA GLN A 375 23.72 -6.49 -8.35
C GLN A 375 24.49 -7.80 -8.25
N GLN A 376 24.05 -8.75 -7.43
CA GLN A 376 24.67 -10.08 -7.37
C GLN A 376 24.60 -10.81 -8.72
N ALA A 377 23.50 -10.64 -9.47
CA ALA A 377 23.38 -11.24 -10.79
C ALA A 377 24.44 -10.65 -11.74
N ILE A 378 24.61 -9.34 -11.74
CA ILE A 378 25.65 -8.64 -12.52
C ILE A 378 27.04 -9.15 -12.13
N ASP A 379 27.38 -9.14 -10.84
CA ASP A 379 28.70 -9.53 -10.32
C ASP A 379 29.03 -11.00 -10.63
N LYS A 380 28.02 -11.87 -10.59
CA LYS A 380 28.15 -13.31 -10.86
C LYS A 380 27.94 -13.68 -12.34
N LYS A 381 27.81 -12.68 -13.21
CA LYS A 381 27.58 -12.84 -14.67
C LYS A 381 26.34 -13.68 -15.01
N LEU A 382 25.27 -13.46 -14.26
CA LEU A 382 23.96 -14.02 -14.56
C LEU A 382 23.17 -13.04 -15.43
N LYS A 383 22.45 -13.55 -16.43
CA LYS A 383 21.47 -12.78 -17.20
C LYS A 383 20.06 -13.19 -16.84
N PRO A 384 19.14 -12.25 -16.66
CA PRO A 384 17.73 -12.58 -16.49
C PRO A 384 17.23 -13.42 -17.66
N LYS A 385 16.46 -14.44 -17.36
CA LYS A 385 15.79 -15.29 -18.34
C LYS A 385 14.31 -14.92 -18.53
N SER A 386 13.83 -13.97 -17.74
CA SER A 386 12.53 -13.34 -17.89
C SER A 386 12.70 -11.85 -18.17
N ASP A 387 11.73 -11.23 -18.80
CA ASP A 387 11.63 -9.79 -18.86
C ASP A 387 11.42 -9.25 -17.42
N PHE A 388 11.90 -8.02 -17.16
CA PHE A 388 11.91 -7.48 -15.81
C PHE A 388 11.45 -6.03 -15.80
N GLY A 389 10.50 -5.70 -14.93
CA GLY A 389 9.93 -4.37 -14.80
C GLY A 389 9.92 -3.85 -13.37
N ILE A 390 10.21 -2.56 -13.21
CA ILE A 390 10.27 -1.86 -11.91
C ILE A 390 9.38 -0.63 -11.95
N ASN A 391 8.49 -0.49 -10.95
CA ASN A 391 7.71 0.71 -10.73
C ASN A 391 8.14 1.35 -9.39
N PRO A 392 8.84 2.48 -9.38
CA PRO A 392 9.06 3.25 -8.15
C PRO A 392 7.74 3.74 -7.56
N GLY A 393 7.68 3.92 -6.23
CA GLY A 393 6.43 4.26 -5.56
C GLY A 393 5.99 5.71 -5.69
N SER A 394 6.95 6.61 -5.79
CA SER A 394 6.74 8.06 -5.84
C SER A 394 7.93 8.76 -6.48
N GLU A 395 7.78 10.03 -6.81
CA GLU A 395 8.91 10.86 -7.25
C GLU A 395 9.99 10.93 -6.15
N GLN A 396 9.62 11.01 -4.89
CA GLN A 396 10.58 10.96 -3.78
C GLN A 396 11.42 9.66 -3.81
N ILE A 397 10.76 8.51 -4.00
CA ILE A 397 11.46 7.22 -4.11
C ILE A 397 12.30 7.18 -5.39
N ARG A 398 11.77 7.64 -6.53
CA ARG A 398 12.48 7.63 -7.82
C ARG A 398 13.74 8.46 -7.78
N TYR A 399 13.67 9.74 -7.34
CA TYR A 399 14.84 10.61 -7.23
C TYR A 399 15.89 10.05 -6.28
N THR A 400 15.44 9.53 -5.13
CA THR A 400 16.35 8.92 -4.15
C THR A 400 17.01 7.67 -4.70
N ALA A 401 16.26 6.79 -5.35
CA ALA A 401 16.78 5.55 -5.96
C ALA A 401 17.74 5.83 -7.12
N GLU A 402 17.47 6.86 -7.93
CA GLU A 402 18.35 7.33 -9.00
C GLU A 402 19.66 7.87 -8.45
N ARG A 403 19.60 8.80 -7.47
CA ARG A 403 20.79 9.33 -6.78
C ARG A 403 21.68 8.23 -6.19
N ASP A 404 21.06 7.21 -5.60
CA ASP A 404 21.78 6.11 -4.93
C ASP A 404 22.16 4.96 -5.89
N GLY A 405 21.92 5.13 -7.21
CA GLY A 405 22.33 4.20 -8.25
C GLY A 405 21.51 2.92 -8.33
N LEU A 406 20.36 2.84 -7.65
CA LEU A 406 19.51 1.63 -7.63
C LEU A 406 18.86 1.40 -8.99
N LEU A 407 18.41 2.46 -9.66
CA LEU A 407 17.79 2.36 -10.98
C LEU A 407 18.80 1.90 -12.03
N ASP A 408 20.03 2.39 -11.98
CA ASP A 408 21.12 1.96 -12.86
C ASP A 408 21.40 0.46 -12.73
N VAL A 409 21.35 -0.09 -11.51
CA VAL A 409 21.52 -1.55 -11.28
C VAL A 409 20.44 -2.34 -12.00
N PHE A 410 19.18 -1.92 -11.92
CA PHE A 410 18.09 -2.60 -12.61
C PHE A 410 18.19 -2.46 -14.13
N GLU A 411 18.50 -1.28 -14.65
CA GLU A 411 18.66 -1.03 -16.08
C GLU A 411 19.87 -1.80 -16.66
N ASN A 412 20.98 -1.88 -15.93
CA ASN A 412 22.15 -2.69 -16.31
C ASN A 412 21.81 -4.19 -16.35
N LEU A 413 20.86 -4.64 -15.57
CA LEU A 413 20.34 -6.01 -15.62
C LEU A 413 19.31 -6.20 -16.77
N GLY A 414 18.91 -5.13 -17.46
CA GLY A 414 17.94 -5.15 -18.57
C GLY A 414 16.49 -4.93 -18.14
N ALA A 415 16.25 -4.40 -16.95
CA ALA A 415 14.91 -4.07 -16.50
C ALA A 415 14.36 -2.81 -17.19
N THR A 416 13.05 -2.77 -17.38
CA THR A 416 12.32 -1.57 -17.80
C THR A 416 11.83 -0.81 -16.56
N ILE A 417 12.20 0.47 -16.43
CA ILE A 417 11.67 1.33 -15.37
C ILE A 417 10.36 1.94 -15.89
N PHE A 418 9.24 1.64 -15.23
CA PHE A 418 7.92 2.19 -15.54
C PHE A 418 7.63 3.46 -14.75
N THR A 419 6.58 4.18 -15.14
CA THR A 419 6.09 5.36 -14.44
C THR A 419 5.63 5.01 -13.01
N ASN A 420 5.76 5.96 -12.08
CA ASN A 420 5.27 5.85 -10.69
C ASN A 420 3.74 5.84 -10.67
N ALA A 421 3.15 4.72 -11.00
CA ALA A 421 1.72 4.54 -11.19
C ALA A 421 1.30 3.09 -10.90
N CYS A 422 0.01 2.84 -10.77
CA CYS A 422 -0.49 1.48 -10.54
C CYS A 422 -0.23 0.53 -11.71
N GLY A 423 -0.27 1.01 -12.97
CA GLY A 423 0.13 0.29 -14.17
C GLY A 423 -0.35 -1.16 -14.22
N PRO A 424 0.57 -2.14 -14.32
CA PRO A 424 0.21 -3.56 -14.43
C PRO A 424 -0.62 -4.10 -13.26
N CYS A 425 -0.53 -3.49 -12.07
CA CYS A 425 -1.29 -3.93 -10.90
C CYS A 425 -2.81 -3.83 -11.08
N ILE A 426 -3.27 -2.88 -11.92
CA ILE A 426 -4.70 -2.67 -12.19
C ILE A 426 -5.11 -3.01 -13.63
N GLY A 427 -4.25 -3.70 -14.37
CA GLY A 427 -4.52 -4.03 -15.76
C GLY A 427 -4.22 -2.92 -16.76
N GLN A 428 -3.60 -1.84 -16.35
CA GLN A 428 -3.06 -0.80 -17.22
C GLN A 428 -1.65 -1.21 -17.70
N TRP A 429 -1.61 -2.30 -18.48
CA TRP A 429 -0.39 -2.86 -19.04
C TRP A 429 -0.62 -3.36 -20.46
N ASP A 430 0.10 -2.79 -21.41
CA ASP A 430 0.07 -3.23 -22.81
C ASP A 430 1.21 -4.23 -23.06
N ARG A 431 0.87 -5.50 -22.98
CA ARG A 431 1.74 -6.62 -23.35
C ARG A 431 1.53 -6.98 -24.84
N SER A 432 2.00 -6.12 -25.72
CA SER A 432 1.92 -6.34 -27.19
C SER A 432 2.79 -7.51 -27.69
N ASP A 433 3.67 -8.04 -26.84
CA ASP A 433 4.52 -9.22 -27.09
C ASP A 433 3.76 -10.54 -27.06
N ARG A 434 2.48 -10.55 -26.64
CA ARG A 434 1.68 -11.77 -26.45
C ARG A 434 0.42 -11.81 -27.29
N LYS A 435 0.12 -13.00 -27.81
CA LYS A 435 -1.19 -13.30 -28.40
C LYS A 435 -2.15 -13.77 -27.30
N GLY A 436 -3.37 -13.22 -27.31
CA GLY A 436 -4.31 -13.15 -26.19
C GLY A 436 -4.66 -14.42 -25.39
N ASP A 437 -4.35 -15.66 -25.86
CA ASP A 437 -4.81 -16.90 -25.22
C ASP A 437 -3.67 -17.84 -24.76
N GLU A 438 -2.41 -17.44 -24.90
CA GLU A 438 -1.29 -18.30 -24.53
C GLU A 438 -1.15 -18.41 -23.00
N LYS A 439 -1.02 -19.66 -22.52
CA LYS A 439 -0.62 -19.90 -21.13
C LYS A 439 0.77 -19.33 -20.90
N ASN A 440 0.90 -18.49 -19.88
CA ASN A 440 2.19 -17.95 -19.48
C ASN A 440 2.23 -17.74 -17.97
N THR A 441 3.41 -17.55 -17.41
CA THR A 441 3.60 -17.28 -15.99
C THR A 441 4.29 -15.95 -15.79
N ILE A 442 3.77 -15.14 -14.88
CA ILE A 442 4.41 -13.94 -14.36
C ILE A 442 4.55 -14.03 -12.84
N VAL A 443 5.60 -13.43 -12.31
CA VAL A 443 5.75 -13.23 -10.86
C VAL A 443 5.81 -11.74 -10.56
N HIS A 444 5.16 -11.30 -9.50
CA HIS A 444 5.13 -9.88 -9.17
C HIS A 444 5.02 -9.63 -7.66
N SER A 445 5.45 -8.46 -7.24
CA SER A 445 5.33 -8.02 -5.85
C SER A 445 4.06 -7.21 -5.56
N PHE A 446 3.13 -7.17 -6.50
CA PHE A 446 1.86 -6.45 -6.36
C PHE A 446 0.96 -7.14 -5.32
N ASN A 447 -0.31 -6.76 -5.29
CA ASN A 447 -1.27 -7.26 -4.30
C ASN A 447 -2.26 -8.28 -4.86
N ARG A 448 -2.68 -8.18 -6.12
CA ARG A 448 -3.75 -8.99 -6.75
C ARG A 448 -3.26 -9.78 -7.95
N ASN A 449 -3.74 -11.01 -8.05
CA ASN A 449 -3.39 -11.93 -9.14
C ASN A 449 -4.61 -12.70 -9.70
N PHE A 450 -5.80 -12.12 -9.58
CA PHE A 450 -7.00 -12.71 -10.17
C PHE A 450 -6.87 -12.84 -11.68
N SER A 451 -7.62 -13.78 -12.27
CA SER A 451 -7.65 -13.97 -13.72
C SER A 451 -7.91 -12.64 -14.47
N LYS A 452 -7.17 -12.39 -15.53
CA LYS A 452 -7.21 -11.17 -16.35
C LYS A 452 -6.71 -9.89 -15.65
N ARG A 453 -6.30 -9.94 -14.38
CA ARG A 453 -5.99 -8.73 -13.61
C ARG A 453 -4.82 -7.94 -14.14
N ALA A 454 -3.73 -8.60 -14.55
CA ALA A 454 -2.51 -7.91 -14.95
C ALA A 454 -2.55 -7.39 -16.39
N ASP A 455 -2.95 -8.24 -17.34
CA ASP A 455 -2.80 -8.03 -18.79
C ASP A 455 -4.05 -8.37 -19.62
N GLY A 456 -5.18 -8.64 -18.96
CA GLY A 456 -6.43 -9.02 -19.64
C GLY A 456 -6.48 -10.47 -20.12
N ASN A 457 -5.37 -11.22 -20.11
CA ASN A 457 -5.31 -12.62 -20.55
C ASN A 457 -5.78 -13.56 -19.43
N PRO A 458 -6.83 -14.39 -19.65
CA PRO A 458 -7.31 -15.33 -18.64
C PRO A 458 -6.31 -16.46 -18.34
N ASN A 459 -5.35 -16.70 -19.19
CA ASN A 459 -4.37 -17.77 -19.10
C ASN A 459 -3.01 -17.30 -18.52
N THR A 460 -2.91 -16.06 -18.08
CA THR A 460 -1.73 -15.59 -17.36
C THR A 460 -1.77 -16.08 -15.91
N HIS A 461 -0.85 -16.99 -15.59
CA HIS A 461 -0.64 -17.52 -14.25
C HIS A 461 0.22 -16.53 -13.46
N ALA A 462 -0.42 -15.67 -12.68
CA ALA A 462 0.25 -14.65 -11.90
C ALA A 462 0.46 -15.10 -10.45
N PHE A 463 1.69 -14.95 -9.96
CA PHE A 463 2.09 -15.30 -8.60
C PHE A 463 2.58 -14.06 -7.85
N VAL A 464 2.17 -13.94 -6.59
CA VAL A 464 2.51 -12.81 -5.72
C VAL A 464 3.63 -13.23 -4.76
N GLY A 465 4.72 -12.46 -4.72
CA GLY A 465 5.85 -12.68 -3.82
C GLY A 465 6.52 -11.40 -3.35
N SER A 466 7.58 -11.52 -2.58
CA SER A 466 8.40 -10.38 -2.16
C SER A 466 9.25 -9.85 -3.32
N PRO A 467 9.68 -8.57 -3.32
CA PRO A 467 10.50 -7.98 -4.38
C PRO A 467 11.78 -8.77 -4.68
N GLU A 468 12.52 -9.14 -3.67
CA GLU A 468 13.76 -9.92 -3.81
C GLU A 468 13.52 -11.33 -4.36
N MET A 469 12.40 -11.96 -4.00
CA MET A 469 12.01 -13.25 -4.55
C MET A 469 11.61 -13.11 -6.03
N VAL A 470 10.89 -12.06 -6.38
CA VAL A 470 10.56 -11.75 -7.77
C VAL A 470 11.83 -11.53 -8.60
N ALA A 471 12.81 -10.79 -8.08
CA ALA A 471 14.10 -10.58 -8.74
C ALA A 471 14.84 -11.92 -8.97
N ALA A 472 14.95 -12.77 -7.95
CA ALA A 472 15.62 -14.07 -8.05
C ALA A 472 14.95 -14.98 -9.08
N ILE A 473 13.62 -15.03 -9.09
CA ILE A 473 12.85 -15.83 -10.06
C ILE A 473 12.97 -15.29 -11.47
N ALA A 474 12.94 -13.95 -11.67
CA ALA A 474 13.14 -13.34 -12.98
C ALA A 474 14.54 -13.65 -13.53
N ILE A 475 15.58 -13.63 -12.70
CA ILE A 475 16.94 -14.01 -13.09
C ILE A 475 17.00 -15.49 -13.49
N SER A 476 16.37 -16.39 -12.73
CA SER A 476 16.36 -17.83 -13.02
C SER A 476 15.48 -18.18 -14.22
N GLY A 477 14.41 -17.42 -14.48
CA GLY A 477 13.38 -17.69 -15.48
C GLY A 477 12.49 -18.89 -15.14
N ARG A 478 12.51 -19.37 -13.91
CA ARG A 478 11.84 -20.60 -13.49
C ARG A 478 11.01 -20.41 -12.23
N LEU A 479 9.73 -20.78 -12.30
CA LEU A 479 8.79 -20.73 -11.17
C LEU A 479 9.20 -21.68 -10.01
N ASP A 480 9.89 -22.78 -10.31
CA ASP A 480 10.33 -23.78 -9.35
C ASP A 480 11.73 -23.49 -8.77
N PHE A 481 12.28 -22.31 -9.00
CA PHE A 481 13.57 -21.90 -8.45
C PHE A 481 13.46 -21.55 -6.96
N ASP A 482 14.30 -22.17 -6.16
CA ASP A 482 14.46 -21.91 -4.72
C ASP A 482 15.86 -21.33 -4.44
N PRO A 483 16.00 -20.00 -4.28
CA PRO A 483 17.32 -19.38 -4.10
C PRO A 483 18.04 -19.82 -2.83
N MET A 484 17.34 -20.41 -1.87
CA MET A 484 17.93 -20.95 -0.65
C MET A 484 18.68 -22.26 -0.89
N ASN A 485 18.26 -23.03 -1.89
CA ASN A 485 18.78 -24.37 -2.14
C ASN A 485 19.41 -24.56 -3.53
N ASP A 486 18.94 -23.82 -4.55
CA ASP A 486 19.34 -24.00 -5.94
C ASP A 486 20.54 -23.13 -6.33
N THR A 487 21.23 -23.56 -7.40
CA THR A 487 22.28 -22.81 -8.10
C THR A 487 21.82 -22.43 -9.50
N LEU A 488 22.49 -21.47 -10.11
CA LEU A 488 22.28 -21.01 -11.48
C LEU A 488 23.59 -21.13 -12.28
N LEU A 489 23.50 -21.44 -13.55
CA LEU A 489 24.65 -21.39 -14.45
C LEU A 489 24.85 -19.97 -14.95
N ASN A 490 26.04 -19.41 -14.75
CA ASN A 490 26.44 -18.11 -15.26
C ASN A 490 26.93 -18.21 -16.74
N GLU A 491 27.29 -17.05 -17.32
CA GLU A 491 27.77 -16.98 -18.71
C GLU A 491 29.08 -17.76 -18.95
N ASP A 492 29.89 -17.95 -17.91
CA ASP A 492 31.13 -18.73 -17.97
C ASP A 492 30.87 -20.26 -17.79
N GLY A 493 29.60 -20.69 -17.63
CA GLY A 493 29.22 -22.08 -17.41
C GLY A 493 29.48 -22.57 -15.99
N GLN A 494 29.68 -21.67 -15.04
CA GLN A 494 29.91 -21.98 -13.64
C GLN A 494 28.61 -21.99 -12.85
N GLU A 495 28.44 -22.93 -11.93
CA GLU A 495 27.34 -22.89 -10.96
C GLU A 495 27.61 -21.82 -9.91
N VAL A 496 26.67 -20.93 -9.76
CA VAL A 496 26.70 -19.84 -8.77
C VAL A 496 25.41 -19.82 -7.97
N LYS A 497 25.50 -19.42 -6.69
CA LYS A 497 24.37 -19.26 -5.80
C LYS A 497 24.11 -17.79 -5.54
N LEU A 498 22.84 -17.39 -5.45
CA LEU A 498 22.44 -16.07 -4.96
C LEU A 498 22.52 -16.09 -3.42
N ASP A 499 23.17 -15.08 -2.86
CA ASP A 499 23.22 -14.85 -1.43
C ASP A 499 21.94 -14.14 -0.96
N GLU A 500 21.68 -14.16 0.34
CA GLU A 500 20.54 -13.50 0.95
C GLU A 500 20.47 -12.00 0.60
N PRO A 501 19.26 -11.45 0.37
CA PRO A 501 19.10 -10.05 0.03
C PRO A 501 19.54 -9.14 1.19
N ARG A 502 20.07 -7.98 0.83
CA ARG A 502 20.42 -6.90 1.76
C ARG A 502 19.60 -5.68 1.40
N GLY A 503 19.01 -5.04 2.39
CA GLY A 503 18.21 -3.84 2.19
C GLY A 503 18.51 -2.77 3.23
N LEU A 504 18.04 -1.58 2.96
CA LEU A 504 18.11 -0.43 3.85
C LEU A 504 16.68 0.04 4.14
N GLU A 505 16.32 0.12 5.41
CA GLU A 505 15.01 0.62 5.84
C GLU A 505 14.75 2.03 5.31
N LEU A 506 15.76 2.89 5.39
CA LEU A 506 15.71 4.29 4.99
C LEU A 506 16.99 4.66 4.22
N PRO A 507 16.94 5.64 3.32
CA PRO A 507 18.13 6.08 2.61
C PRO A 507 19.14 6.75 3.57
N PRO A 508 20.42 6.30 3.59
CA PRO A 508 21.43 6.83 4.51
C PRO A 508 21.70 8.31 4.37
N LYS A 509 21.46 8.87 3.19
CA LYS A 509 21.64 10.31 2.89
C LYS A 509 20.33 11.10 2.98
N GLY A 510 19.25 10.50 3.53
CA GLY A 510 17.91 11.06 3.50
C GLY A 510 17.23 10.90 2.15
N PHE A 511 15.94 11.16 2.12
CA PHE A 511 15.19 11.24 0.87
C PHE A 511 15.55 12.48 0.07
N GLU A 512 15.43 12.39 -1.24
CA GLU A 512 15.66 13.49 -2.19
C GLU A 512 14.46 13.59 -3.13
N VAL A 513 14.03 14.80 -3.42
CA VAL A 513 13.01 15.09 -4.42
C VAL A 513 13.17 16.53 -4.89
N GLU A 514 13.25 16.74 -6.21
CA GLU A 514 13.29 18.08 -6.80
C GLU A 514 11.88 18.62 -7.04
N ASP A 515 11.01 17.79 -7.62
CA ASP A 515 9.59 18.08 -7.86
C ASP A 515 8.77 16.83 -7.53
N ASN A 516 8.04 16.88 -6.43
CA ASN A 516 7.18 15.75 -6.01
C ASN A 516 5.84 15.68 -6.76
N GLY A 517 5.55 16.64 -7.63
CA GLY A 517 4.31 16.68 -8.41
C GLY A 517 3.08 17.20 -7.66
N TYR A 518 3.23 17.76 -6.46
CA TYR A 518 2.13 18.32 -5.69
C TYR A 518 1.77 19.74 -6.13
N LEU A 519 0.48 20.00 -6.33
CA LEU A 519 -0.09 21.32 -6.57
C LEU A 519 -1.04 21.67 -5.42
N ALA A 520 -0.68 22.72 -4.68
CA ALA A 520 -1.56 23.27 -3.65
C ALA A 520 -2.74 24.01 -4.28
N PRO A 521 -3.95 23.89 -3.70
CA PRO A 521 -5.08 24.69 -4.17
C PRO A 521 -4.86 26.18 -3.87
N LYS A 522 -5.54 27.04 -4.61
CA LYS A 522 -5.58 28.47 -4.28
C LYS A 522 -6.29 28.70 -2.94
N GLU A 523 -5.84 29.69 -2.18
CA GLU A 523 -6.51 30.11 -0.94
C GLU A 523 -7.95 30.54 -1.19
N ASP A 524 -8.21 31.26 -2.28
CA ASP A 524 -9.54 31.61 -2.77
C ASP A 524 -9.78 31.00 -4.15
N GLY A 525 -10.54 29.92 -4.18
CA GLY A 525 -10.93 29.23 -5.40
C GLY A 525 -12.13 29.86 -6.15
N SER A 526 -12.72 30.93 -5.64
CA SER A 526 -13.94 31.54 -6.21
C SER A 526 -13.79 31.97 -7.67
N SER A 527 -12.58 32.40 -8.06
CA SER A 527 -12.26 32.84 -9.43
C SER A 527 -11.82 31.70 -10.35
N VAL A 528 -11.70 30.47 -9.83
CA VAL A 528 -11.25 29.32 -10.64
C VAL A 528 -12.40 28.80 -11.48
N GLU A 529 -12.20 28.76 -12.80
CA GLU A 529 -13.11 28.10 -13.73
C GLU A 529 -12.77 26.61 -13.80
N VAL A 530 -13.80 25.77 -13.66
CA VAL A 530 -13.65 24.33 -13.85
C VAL A 530 -13.53 24.05 -15.35
N LYS A 531 -12.48 23.34 -15.73
CA LYS A 531 -12.24 22.94 -17.11
C LYS A 531 -13.07 21.70 -17.44
N VAL A 532 -14.00 21.86 -18.36
CA VAL A 532 -14.81 20.78 -18.92
C VAL A 532 -14.67 20.83 -20.44
N ALA A 533 -14.27 19.74 -21.07
CA ALA A 533 -14.18 19.67 -22.52
C ALA A 533 -15.58 19.75 -23.13
N LYS A 534 -15.75 20.62 -24.15
CA LYS A 534 -17.07 20.88 -24.77
C LYS A 534 -17.64 19.68 -25.51
N ASP A 535 -16.76 18.79 -25.95
CA ASP A 535 -17.02 17.56 -26.70
C ASP A 535 -16.77 16.30 -25.89
N SER A 536 -16.79 16.41 -24.56
CA SER A 536 -16.54 15.29 -23.67
C SER A 536 -17.53 14.14 -23.90
N GLU A 537 -17.04 13.00 -24.30
CA GLU A 537 -17.81 11.75 -24.36
C GLU A 537 -18.05 11.13 -22.95
N ARG A 538 -17.30 11.57 -21.95
CA ARG A 538 -17.35 11.07 -20.58
C ARG A 538 -18.42 11.72 -19.72
N LEU A 539 -18.85 12.93 -20.11
CA LEU A 539 -19.83 13.75 -19.37
C LEU A 539 -21.20 13.81 -20.06
N GLN A 540 -21.45 12.93 -21.03
CA GLN A 540 -22.74 12.83 -21.74
C GLN A 540 -23.75 11.95 -21.02
#